data_07ea74a84273eb7392081ffd904d1b87
#
_entry.id   07ea74a84273eb7392081ffd904d1b87
#
_cell.length_a   1.000
_cell.length_b   1.000
_cell.length_c   1.000
_cell.angle_alpha   90.00
_cell.angle_beta   90.00
_cell.angle_gamma   90.00
#
_symmetry.space_group_name_H-M   'P 1'
#
loop_
_entity.id
_entity.type
_entity.pdbx_description
1 polymer ?
#
loop_
_entity_poly.entity_id
_entity_poly.type
_entity_poly.pdbx_seq_one_letter_code
_entity_poly.pdbx_strand_id
1 'polypeptide(L)'
;MSLYEKLIAKEAVLAVVGLGYVGMPIAVAFAKKGLNVIGFDTNSKKIEAYRSGADPTKEVGDEQVRNTTVQFTDEEQQLRKADFIVVAVPTPVNFDHTPDLTPVIGASEIVGRNLKKGAIVVYESTVYPGCTENVCIPILEKGSGMVCGTDFKIGYSPERINPGDKAHRLENIRKIVSGMDEESLEEIQHIYDIVIEVGTYPVSDRKSVV
;
A
#
# COMPACT_ATOMS: atom_id res chain seq x y z
N MET A 1 -18.99 -12.40 -4.13
CA MET A 1 -17.99 -12.34 -3.06
C MET A 1 -17.17 -11.08 -3.28
N SER A 2 -17.18 -10.16 -2.34
CA SER A 2 -16.41 -8.92 -2.37
C SER A 2 -14.90 -9.18 -2.32
N LEU A 3 -14.08 -8.19 -2.63
CA LEU A 3 -12.62 -8.36 -2.48
C LEU A 3 -12.22 -8.57 -1.02
N TYR A 4 -12.85 -7.85 -0.10
CA TYR A 4 -12.69 -8.06 1.34
C TYR A 4 -12.97 -9.52 1.74
N GLU A 5 -14.11 -10.10 1.32
CA GLU A 5 -14.45 -11.49 1.63
C GLU A 5 -13.42 -12.48 1.08
N LYS A 6 -12.91 -12.25 -0.16
CA LYS A 6 -11.86 -13.08 -0.77
C LYS A 6 -10.54 -12.99 -0.01
N LEU A 7 -10.15 -11.80 0.48
CA LEU A 7 -8.95 -11.62 1.29
C LEU A 7 -9.07 -12.39 2.63
N ILE A 8 -10.21 -12.29 3.31
CA ILE A 8 -10.47 -13.05 4.54
C ILE A 8 -10.48 -14.57 4.30
N ALA A 9 -11.06 -15.01 3.17
CA ALA A 9 -11.06 -16.43 2.77
C ALA A 9 -9.69 -16.92 2.26
N LYS A 10 -8.69 -16.04 2.14
CA LYS A 10 -7.36 -16.30 1.56
C LYS A 10 -7.38 -16.72 0.08
N GLU A 11 -8.43 -16.36 -0.62
CA GLU A 11 -8.61 -16.56 -2.07
C GLU A 11 -8.06 -15.38 -2.89
N ALA A 12 -7.72 -14.26 -2.22
CA ALA A 12 -7.09 -13.09 -2.80
C ALA A 12 -5.77 -12.78 -2.09
N VAL A 13 -4.95 -11.95 -2.73
CA VAL A 13 -3.62 -11.57 -2.27
C VAL A 13 -3.54 -10.06 -2.11
N LEU A 14 -3.01 -9.61 -0.97
CA LEU A 14 -2.65 -8.21 -0.72
C LEU A 14 -1.16 -8.02 -0.98
N ALA A 15 -0.78 -6.97 -1.69
CA ALA A 15 0.61 -6.59 -1.85
C ALA A 15 0.89 -5.21 -1.24
N VAL A 16 2.06 -5.06 -0.62
CA VAL A 16 2.59 -3.77 -0.16
C VAL A 16 3.85 -3.46 -0.96
N VAL A 17 3.85 -2.33 -1.66
CA VAL A 17 4.94 -1.84 -2.51
C VAL A 17 5.67 -0.72 -1.78
N GLY A 18 6.94 -0.97 -1.46
CA GLY A 18 7.76 -0.12 -0.60
C GLY A 18 7.69 -0.58 0.86
N LEU A 19 8.76 -1.25 1.31
CA LEU A 19 8.88 -1.78 2.68
C LEU A 19 9.75 -0.87 3.56
N GLY A 20 9.39 0.41 3.60
CA GLY A 20 9.95 1.40 4.50
C GLY A 20 9.22 1.46 5.84
N TYR A 21 9.35 2.61 6.53
CA TYR A 21 8.73 2.87 7.84
C TYR A 21 7.19 2.84 7.83
N VAL A 22 6.56 3.01 6.66
CA VAL A 22 5.11 2.89 6.50
C VAL A 22 4.73 1.48 6.05
N GLY A 23 5.31 1.00 4.95
CA GLY A 23 4.85 -0.23 4.31
C GLY A 23 5.18 -1.50 5.08
N MET A 24 6.31 -1.54 5.81
CA MET A 24 6.66 -2.72 6.60
C MET A 24 5.68 -2.98 7.75
N PRO A 25 5.32 -1.98 8.59
CA PRO A 25 4.27 -2.15 9.61
C PRO A 25 2.93 -2.60 9.02
N ILE A 26 2.51 -2.02 7.89
CA ILE A 26 1.25 -2.38 7.21
C ILE A 26 1.29 -3.84 6.75
N ALA A 27 2.35 -4.27 6.08
CA ALA A 27 2.49 -5.64 5.60
C ALA A 27 2.42 -6.66 6.75
N VAL A 28 3.14 -6.40 7.85
CA VAL A 28 3.13 -7.26 9.03
C VAL A 28 1.76 -7.27 9.72
N ALA A 29 1.08 -6.12 9.83
CA ALA A 29 -0.24 -6.04 10.44
C ALA A 29 -1.28 -6.89 9.68
N PHE A 30 -1.34 -6.80 8.36
CA PHE A 30 -2.22 -7.63 7.56
C PHE A 30 -1.87 -9.12 7.64
N ALA A 31 -0.58 -9.46 7.58
CA ALA A 31 -0.12 -10.84 7.72
C ALA A 31 -0.48 -11.43 9.10
N LYS A 32 -0.38 -10.64 10.17
CA LYS A 32 -0.78 -11.02 11.54
C LYS A 32 -2.28 -11.33 11.65
N LYS A 33 -3.11 -10.69 10.84
CA LYS A 33 -4.55 -10.99 10.73
C LYS A 33 -4.83 -12.22 9.83
N GLY A 34 -3.78 -12.84 9.31
CA GLY A 34 -3.83 -14.10 8.56
C GLY A 34 -4.05 -13.97 7.06
N LEU A 35 -3.94 -12.77 6.48
CA LEU A 35 -4.07 -12.55 5.05
C LEU A 35 -2.83 -13.09 4.29
N ASN A 36 -3.00 -13.41 3.00
CA ASN A 36 -1.89 -13.66 2.10
C ASN A 36 -1.27 -12.32 1.69
N VAL A 37 -0.06 -12.03 2.17
CA VAL A 37 0.62 -10.74 1.95
C VAL A 37 1.92 -10.90 1.19
N ILE A 38 2.10 -10.15 0.10
CA ILE A 38 3.37 -9.96 -0.60
C ILE A 38 3.95 -8.61 -0.18
N GLY A 39 5.16 -8.61 0.33
CA GLY A 39 5.94 -7.40 0.61
C GLY A 39 7.00 -7.21 -0.49
N PHE A 40 6.84 -6.18 -1.31
CA PHE A 40 7.74 -5.87 -2.42
C PHE A 40 8.56 -4.62 -2.14
N ASP A 41 9.87 -4.70 -2.39
CA ASP A 41 10.77 -3.53 -2.40
C ASP A 41 11.85 -3.73 -3.47
N THR A 42 12.25 -2.67 -4.15
CA THR A 42 13.30 -2.70 -5.18
C THR A 42 14.70 -2.89 -4.59
N ASN A 43 14.88 -2.69 -3.29
CA ASN A 43 16.15 -2.85 -2.61
C ASN A 43 16.39 -4.32 -2.20
N SER A 44 17.09 -5.08 -3.04
CA SER A 44 17.36 -6.50 -2.79
C SER A 44 18.08 -6.77 -1.46
N LYS A 45 18.97 -5.86 -1.01
CA LYS A 45 19.64 -6.00 0.28
C LYS A 45 18.66 -5.90 1.46
N LYS A 46 17.66 -5.03 1.33
CA LYS A 46 16.59 -4.90 2.31
C LYS A 46 15.72 -6.16 2.35
N ILE A 47 15.37 -6.69 1.17
CA ILE A 47 14.60 -7.92 1.04
C ILE A 47 15.37 -9.11 1.64
N GLU A 48 16.66 -9.21 1.39
CA GLU A 48 17.52 -10.26 1.97
C GLU A 48 17.57 -10.16 3.52
N ALA A 49 17.68 -8.95 4.07
CA ALA A 49 17.62 -8.72 5.50
C ALA A 49 16.28 -9.20 6.08
N TYR A 50 15.15 -8.83 5.49
CA TYR A 50 13.83 -9.30 5.93
C TYR A 50 13.70 -10.83 5.85
N ARG A 51 14.14 -11.44 4.75
CA ARG A 51 14.15 -12.91 4.60
C ARG A 51 15.02 -13.60 5.64
N SER A 52 16.08 -12.96 6.11
CA SER A 52 16.94 -13.48 7.19
C SER A 52 16.38 -13.23 8.60
N GLY A 53 15.25 -12.54 8.73
CA GLY A 53 14.62 -12.23 10.00
C GLY A 53 15.15 -10.98 10.70
N ALA A 54 15.86 -10.11 9.96
CA ALA A 54 16.34 -8.82 10.46
C ALA A 54 15.45 -7.68 9.94
N ASP A 55 15.20 -6.69 10.80
CA ASP A 55 14.47 -5.47 10.45
C ASP A 55 15.43 -4.29 10.26
N PRO A 56 15.83 -3.97 9.03
CA PRO A 56 16.73 -2.84 8.78
C PRO A 56 16.08 -1.48 9.05
N THR A 57 14.75 -1.40 9.12
CA THR A 57 14.01 -0.17 9.41
C THR A 57 13.83 0.07 10.91
N LYS A 58 13.90 -0.99 11.73
CA LYS A 58 13.63 -0.98 13.18
C LYS A 58 12.21 -0.53 13.56
N GLU A 59 11.26 -0.61 12.63
CA GLU A 59 9.87 -0.21 12.85
C GLU A 59 9.04 -1.30 13.52
N VAL A 60 9.23 -2.56 13.12
CA VAL A 60 8.50 -3.70 13.68
C VAL A 60 9.37 -4.57 14.59
N GLY A 61 10.66 -4.55 14.39
CA GLY A 61 11.66 -5.33 15.13
C GLY A 61 11.86 -6.75 14.58
N ASP A 62 13.06 -7.28 14.79
CA ASP A 62 13.51 -8.57 14.26
C ASP A 62 12.60 -9.73 14.65
N GLU A 63 12.04 -9.71 15.85
CA GLU A 63 11.14 -10.77 16.32
C GLU A 63 9.87 -10.87 15.46
N GLN A 64 9.25 -9.73 15.15
CA GLN A 64 8.07 -9.72 14.28
C GLN A 64 8.40 -10.10 12.85
N VAL A 65 9.57 -9.69 12.34
CA VAL A 65 10.05 -10.09 11.01
C VAL A 65 10.25 -11.61 10.92
N ARG A 66 10.83 -12.23 11.95
CA ARG A 66 10.98 -13.71 11.99
C ARG A 66 9.68 -14.47 12.05
N ASN A 67 8.67 -13.89 12.70
CA ASN A 67 7.39 -14.56 12.95
C ASN A 67 6.30 -14.22 11.92
N THR A 68 6.55 -13.28 11.00
CA THR A 68 5.57 -12.90 9.99
C THR A 68 5.45 -13.91 8.85
N THR A 69 4.28 -13.98 8.24
CA THR A 69 4.01 -14.77 7.03
C THR A 69 4.12 -13.94 5.73
N VAL A 70 4.59 -12.70 5.81
CA VAL A 70 4.81 -11.86 4.63
C VAL A 70 5.79 -12.51 3.66
N GLN A 71 5.42 -12.62 2.41
CA GLN A 71 6.29 -13.10 1.34
C GLN A 71 7.13 -11.93 0.81
N PHE A 72 8.34 -11.76 1.33
CA PHE A 72 9.24 -10.69 0.91
C PHE A 72 9.85 -10.97 -0.45
N THR A 73 9.79 -10.00 -1.38
CA THR A 73 10.31 -10.16 -2.74
C THR A 73 10.79 -8.84 -3.34
N ASP A 74 11.80 -8.93 -4.20
CA ASP A 74 12.28 -7.90 -5.11
C ASP A 74 11.95 -8.23 -6.58
N GLU A 75 11.22 -9.33 -6.81
CA GLU A 75 10.72 -9.75 -8.12
C GLU A 75 9.36 -9.09 -8.39
N GLU A 76 9.31 -8.09 -9.27
CA GLU A 76 8.08 -7.35 -9.57
C GLU A 76 6.95 -8.21 -10.13
N GLN A 77 7.27 -9.34 -10.80
CA GLN A 77 6.29 -10.26 -11.37
C GLN A 77 5.40 -10.92 -10.32
N GLN A 78 5.84 -10.98 -9.06
CA GLN A 78 5.01 -11.49 -7.96
C GLN A 78 3.77 -10.61 -7.73
N LEU A 79 3.84 -9.31 -8.07
CA LEU A 79 2.71 -8.39 -7.95
C LEU A 79 1.52 -8.75 -8.85
N ARG A 80 1.73 -9.56 -9.90
CA ARG A 80 0.63 -10.06 -10.76
C ARG A 80 -0.39 -10.92 -10.03
N LYS A 81 -0.04 -11.41 -8.84
CA LYS A 81 -0.95 -12.19 -7.98
C LYS A 81 -1.86 -11.30 -7.14
N ALA A 82 -1.52 -10.02 -6.98
CA ALA A 82 -2.17 -9.14 -6.05
C ALA A 82 -3.53 -8.63 -6.58
N ASP A 83 -4.52 -8.68 -5.71
CA ASP A 83 -5.87 -8.15 -5.93
C ASP A 83 -6.06 -6.81 -5.22
N PHE A 84 -5.31 -6.57 -4.14
CA PHE A 84 -5.26 -5.31 -3.42
C PHE A 84 -3.80 -4.87 -3.25
N ILE A 85 -3.45 -3.67 -3.71
CA ILE A 85 -2.07 -3.19 -3.72
C ILE A 85 -1.99 -1.88 -2.94
N VAL A 86 -1.15 -1.85 -1.91
CA VAL A 86 -0.83 -0.65 -1.14
C VAL A 86 0.53 -0.12 -1.61
N VAL A 87 0.56 1.12 -2.09
CA VAL A 87 1.80 1.81 -2.50
C VAL A 87 2.24 2.74 -1.37
N ALA A 88 3.31 2.36 -0.67
CA ALA A 88 3.83 3.03 0.53
C ALA A 88 5.30 3.45 0.36
N VAL A 89 5.61 4.06 -0.78
CA VAL A 89 6.96 4.58 -1.07
C VAL A 89 7.14 6.01 -0.53
N PRO A 90 8.37 6.43 -0.20
CA PRO A 90 8.62 7.77 0.31
C PRO A 90 8.38 8.83 -0.77
N THR A 91 8.09 10.06 -0.31
CA THR A 91 8.01 11.28 -1.14
C THR A 91 9.02 12.30 -0.57
N PRO A 92 10.31 12.19 -0.90
CA PRO A 92 11.32 13.14 -0.43
C PRO A 92 11.02 14.56 -0.94
N VAL A 93 11.64 15.53 -0.30
CA VAL A 93 11.55 16.93 -0.69
C VAL A 93 12.84 17.33 -1.39
N ASN A 94 12.73 17.92 -2.57
CA ASN A 94 13.84 18.49 -3.31
C ASN A 94 14.42 19.73 -2.61
N PHE A 95 15.60 20.18 -3.04
CA PHE A 95 16.24 21.37 -2.47
C PHE A 95 15.39 22.65 -2.61
N ASP A 96 14.57 22.75 -3.65
CA ASP A 96 13.64 23.85 -3.91
C ASP A 96 12.28 23.70 -3.18
N HIS A 97 12.19 22.77 -2.22
CA HIS A 97 10.99 22.44 -1.46
C HIS A 97 9.83 21.84 -2.28
N THR A 98 10.07 21.43 -3.51
CA THR A 98 9.09 20.66 -4.29
C THR A 98 9.14 19.16 -3.90
N PRO A 99 8.01 18.42 -3.96
CA PRO A 99 8.02 16.99 -3.71
C PRO A 99 8.77 16.24 -4.83
N ASP A 100 9.68 15.33 -4.46
CA ASP A 100 10.28 14.40 -5.40
C ASP A 100 9.33 13.21 -5.60
N LEU A 101 8.69 13.17 -6.76
CA LEU A 101 7.77 12.11 -7.14
C LEU A 101 8.46 10.88 -7.77
N THR A 102 9.77 10.89 -7.93
CA THR A 102 10.51 9.78 -8.55
C THR A 102 10.16 8.42 -7.95
N PRO A 103 10.09 8.25 -6.60
CA PRO A 103 9.70 6.96 -6.03
C PRO A 103 8.26 6.57 -6.34
N VAL A 104 7.32 7.53 -6.32
CA VAL A 104 5.89 7.29 -6.62
C VAL A 104 5.70 6.92 -8.09
N ILE A 105 6.37 7.63 -9.00
CA ILE A 105 6.36 7.34 -10.44
C ILE A 105 6.92 5.93 -10.69
N GLY A 106 8.10 5.62 -10.15
CA GLY A 106 8.72 4.31 -10.33
C GLY A 106 7.87 3.16 -9.76
N ALA A 107 7.26 3.36 -8.59
CA ALA A 107 6.34 2.38 -8.02
C ALA A 107 5.10 2.20 -8.90
N SER A 108 4.52 3.29 -9.42
CA SER A 108 3.36 3.25 -10.32
C SER A 108 3.69 2.54 -11.65
N GLU A 109 4.90 2.71 -12.18
CA GLU A 109 5.36 2.00 -13.38
C GLU A 109 5.48 0.49 -13.13
N ILE A 110 6.07 0.09 -11.99
CA ILE A 110 6.20 -1.32 -11.59
C ILE A 110 4.82 -1.95 -11.39
N VAL A 111 3.94 -1.28 -10.64
CA VAL A 111 2.58 -1.76 -10.41
C VAL A 111 1.82 -1.85 -11.74
N GLY A 112 1.87 -0.82 -12.58
CA GLY A 112 1.17 -0.80 -13.87
C GLY A 112 1.53 -1.99 -14.78
N ARG A 113 2.84 -2.31 -14.90
CA ARG A 113 3.29 -3.48 -15.70
C ARG A 113 2.81 -4.83 -15.17
N ASN A 114 2.42 -4.89 -13.90
CA ASN A 114 2.06 -6.12 -13.22
C ASN A 114 0.62 -6.10 -12.69
N LEU A 115 -0.16 -5.08 -13.05
CA LEU A 115 -1.51 -4.89 -12.56
C LEU A 115 -2.47 -5.97 -13.09
N LYS A 116 -3.28 -6.50 -12.20
CA LYS A 116 -4.31 -7.50 -12.50
C LYS A 116 -5.65 -6.79 -12.71
N LYS A 117 -6.43 -7.28 -13.66
CA LYS A 117 -7.82 -6.79 -13.87
C LYS A 117 -8.66 -7.06 -12.63
N GLY A 118 -9.42 -6.04 -12.21
CA GLY A 118 -10.24 -6.07 -10.99
C GLY A 118 -9.48 -5.70 -9.72
N ALA A 119 -8.19 -5.40 -9.79
CA ALA A 119 -7.41 -4.98 -8.63
C ALA A 119 -7.79 -3.58 -8.14
N ILE A 120 -7.56 -3.35 -6.84
CA ILE A 120 -7.63 -2.01 -6.22
C ILE A 120 -6.22 -1.59 -5.84
N VAL A 121 -5.79 -0.38 -6.26
CA VAL A 121 -4.51 0.22 -5.89
C VAL A 121 -4.74 1.39 -4.95
N VAL A 122 -4.14 1.37 -3.76
CA VAL A 122 -4.25 2.45 -2.77
C VAL A 122 -2.89 3.08 -2.56
N TYR A 123 -2.81 4.39 -2.72
CA TYR A 123 -1.61 5.15 -2.43
C TYR A 123 -1.64 5.66 -0.98
N GLU A 124 -0.56 5.41 -0.25
CA GLU A 124 -0.32 5.93 1.09
C GLU A 124 0.77 7.01 1.12
N SER A 125 1.55 7.11 0.05
CA SER A 125 2.58 8.14 -0.11
C SER A 125 1.97 9.53 0.02
N THR A 126 2.57 10.41 0.83
CA THR A 126 2.13 11.79 0.99
C THR A 126 2.39 12.57 -0.30
N VAL A 127 1.34 12.96 -0.99
CA VAL A 127 1.40 13.69 -2.26
C VAL A 127 0.43 14.87 -2.25
N TYR A 128 0.63 15.84 -3.15
CA TYR A 128 -0.26 16.99 -3.30
C TYR A 128 -1.63 16.58 -3.89
N PRO A 129 -2.69 17.39 -3.67
CA PRO A 129 -4.03 17.12 -4.19
C PRO A 129 -4.04 16.95 -5.71
N GLY A 130 -4.65 15.86 -6.19
CA GLY A 130 -4.73 15.54 -7.62
C GLY A 130 -3.51 14.80 -8.18
N CYS A 131 -2.45 14.54 -7.40
CA CYS A 131 -1.29 13.76 -7.85
C CYS A 131 -1.70 12.34 -8.26
N THR A 132 -2.56 11.69 -7.48
CA THR A 132 -3.05 10.35 -7.78
C THR A 132 -3.74 10.30 -9.15
N GLU A 133 -4.60 11.29 -9.43
CA GLU A 133 -5.37 11.37 -10.68
C GLU A 133 -4.51 11.80 -11.88
N ASN A 134 -3.66 12.80 -11.68
CA ASN A 134 -2.96 13.45 -12.77
C ASN A 134 -1.61 12.79 -13.11
N VAL A 135 -1.03 12.04 -12.16
CA VAL A 135 0.29 11.39 -12.33
C VAL A 135 0.15 9.87 -12.26
N CYS A 136 -0.40 9.34 -11.16
CA CYS A 136 -0.36 7.89 -10.92
C CYS A 136 -1.29 7.12 -11.86
N ILE A 137 -2.56 7.55 -12.03
CA ILE A 137 -3.52 6.87 -12.92
C ILE A 137 -3.00 6.75 -14.36
N PRO A 138 -2.54 7.82 -15.03
CA PRO A 138 -2.01 7.70 -16.39
C PRO A 138 -0.83 6.72 -16.52
N ILE A 139 0.02 6.62 -15.50
CA ILE A 139 1.13 5.67 -15.49
C ILE A 139 0.63 4.23 -15.36
N LEU A 140 -0.32 3.98 -14.46
CA LEU A 140 -0.95 2.66 -14.29
C LEU A 140 -1.65 2.21 -15.56
N GLU A 141 -2.44 3.08 -16.20
CA GLU A 141 -3.14 2.81 -17.46
C GLU A 141 -2.16 2.51 -18.59
N LYS A 142 -1.13 3.32 -18.75
CA LYS A 142 -0.08 3.11 -19.75
C LYS A 142 0.66 1.79 -19.54
N GLY A 143 0.99 1.46 -18.29
CA GLY A 143 1.74 0.25 -17.96
C GLY A 143 0.93 -1.02 -18.11
N SER A 144 -0.36 -0.99 -17.78
CA SER A 144 -1.25 -2.15 -17.79
C SER A 144 -2.02 -2.33 -19.11
N GLY A 145 -2.22 -1.25 -19.86
CA GLY A 145 -3.14 -1.22 -21.00
C GLY A 145 -4.61 -1.26 -20.59
N MET A 146 -4.92 -1.04 -19.32
CA MET A 146 -6.27 -1.08 -18.73
C MET A 146 -6.76 0.33 -18.42
N VAL A 147 -8.08 0.48 -18.21
CA VAL A 147 -8.76 1.75 -17.93
C VAL A 147 -9.15 1.81 -16.45
N CYS A 148 -8.71 2.84 -15.75
CA CYS A 148 -9.08 3.11 -14.37
C CYS A 148 -10.60 3.36 -14.26
N GLY A 149 -11.24 2.80 -13.25
CA GLY A 149 -12.67 2.84 -13.04
C GLY A 149 -13.44 1.72 -13.74
N THR A 150 -12.86 1.13 -14.78
CA THR A 150 -13.47 0.00 -15.52
C THR A 150 -12.75 -1.32 -15.25
N ASP A 151 -11.44 -1.34 -15.40
CA ASP A 151 -10.64 -2.55 -15.29
C ASP A 151 -9.91 -2.68 -13.95
N PHE A 152 -9.65 -1.57 -13.28
CA PHE A 152 -9.11 -1.51 -11.93
C PHE A 152 -9.63 -0.27 -11.21
N LYS A 153 -9.53 -0.27 -9.88
CA LYS A 153 -9.94 0.86 -9.04
C LYS A 153 -8.75 1.47 -8.32
N ILE A 154 -8.93 2.70 -7.84
CA ILE A 154 -7.89 3.42 -7.13
C ILE A 154 -8.43 4.06 -5.87
N GLY A 155 -7.60 4.13 -4.83
CA GLY A 155 -7.87 4.82 -3.59
C GLY A 155 -6.68 5.60 -3.09
N TYR A 156 -6.90 6.38 -2.04
CA TYR A 156 -5.87 7.14 -1.36
C TYR A 156 -6.11 7.10 0.16
N SER A 157 -5.04 6.90 0.90
CA SER A 157 -5.07 6.87 2.37
C SER A 157 -3.77 7.46 2.91
N PRO A 158 -3.72 8.77 3.19
CA PRO A 158 -2.49 9.43 3.62
C PRO A 158 -1.97 8.85 4.94
N GLU A 159 -0.65 8.67 5.01
CA GLU A 159 0.00 8.23 6.23
C GLU A 159 0.09 9.40 7.23
N ARG A 160 -0.17 9.09 8.51
CA ARG A 160 -0.15 10.03 9.64
C ARG A 160 0.79 9.60 10.77
N ILE A 161 1.51 8.48 10.60
CA ILE A 161 2.45 7.97 11.60
C ILE A 161 3.78 8.71 11.44
N ASN A 162 4.31 9.23 12.56
CA ASN A 162 5.66 9.76 12.60
C ASN A 162 6.66 8.62 12.82
N PRO A 163 7.76 8.57 12.06
CA PRO A 163 8.81 7.58 12.26
C PRO A 163 9.31 7.54 13.70
N GLY A 164 9.35 6.34 14.29
CA GLY A 164 9.81 6.14 15.67
C GLY A 164 8.79 6.47 16.76
N ASP A 165 7.58 6.89 16.43
CA ASP A 165 6.51 7.12 17.40
C ASP A 165 5.93 5.77 17.88
N LYS A 166 6.22 5.44 19.14
CA LYS A 166 5.74 4.19 19.76
C LYS A 166 4.33 4.28 20.34
N ALA A 167 3.81 5.49 20.51
CA ALA A 167 2.49 5.73 21.08
C ALA A 167 1.38 5.70 20.01
N HIS A 168 1.66 6.29 18.85
CA HIS A 168 0.72 6.34 17.73
C HIS A 168 1.10 5.30 16.69
N ARG A 169 0.62 4.07 16.89
CA ARG A 169 0.84 2.95 15.98
C ARG A 169 -0.31 2.83 14.99
N LEU A 170 -0.08 2.08 13.91
CA LEU A 170 -1.06 1.84 12.86
C LEU A 170 -2.45 1.45 13.44
N GLU A 171 -2.49 0.58 14.45
CA GLU A 171 -3.73 0.06 15.02
C GLU A 171 -4.52 1.13 15.81
N ASN A 172 -3.86 2.16 16.35
CA ASN A 172 -4.42 3.15 17.27
C ASN A 172 -4.76 4.49 16.63
N ILE A 173 -4.39 4.71 15.38
CA ILE A 173 -4.68 5.96 14.66
C ILE A 173 -5.85 5.72 13.72
N ARG A 174 -6.91 6.55 13.85
CA ARG A 174 -7.99 6.55 12.87
C ARG A 174 -7.46 6.99 11.52
N LYS A 175 -7.44 6.07 10.57
CA LYS A 175 -6.91 6.29 9.23
C LYS A 175 -8.00 6.81 8.30
N ILE A 176 -7.69 7.87 7.55
CA ILE A 176 -8.58 8.38 6.52
C ILE A 176 -8.42 7.50 5.29
N VAL A 177 -9.54 7.09 4.69
CA VAL A 177 -9.55 6.30 3.46
C VAL A 177 -10.49 6.92 2.44
N SER A 178 -10.12 6.85 1.18
CA SER A 178 -10.95 7.30 0.06
C SER A 178 -10.85 6.35 -1.12
N GLY A 179 -11.94 6.19 -1.84
CA GLY A 179 -12.04 5.43 -3.08
C GLY A 179 -12.38 6.36 -4.26
N MET A 180 -12.31 5.84 -5.48
CA MET A 180 -12.72 6.59 -6.66
C MET A 180 -14.24 6.62 -6.85
N ASP A 181 -14.92 5.66 -6.28
CA ASP A 181 -16.39 5.51 -6.25
C ASP A 181 -16.80 4.84 -4.94
N GLU A 182 -18.11 4.74 -4.71
CA GLU A 182 -18.69 4.18 -3.49
C GLU A 182 -18.27 2.73 -3.28
N GLU A 183 -18.28 1.91 -4.33
CA GLU A 183 -17.86 0.50 -4.27
C GLU A 183 -16.41 0.34 -3.83
N SER A 184 -15.48 1.08 -4.45
CA SER A 184 -14.07 1.03 -4.08
C SER A 184 -13.80 1.60 -2.70
N LEU A 185 -14.54 2.63 -2.27
CA LEU A 185 -14.43 3.20 -0.93
C LEU A 185 -14.85 2.18 0.13
N GLU A 186 -15.98 1.49 -0.06
CA GLU A 186 -16.48 0.46 0.84
C GLU A 186 -15.48 -0.70 0.97
N GLU A 187 -14.96 -1.21 -0.15
CA GLU A 187 -13.95 -2.27 -0.14
C GLU A 187 -12.66 -1.82 0.58
N ILE A 188 -12.14 -0.64 0.29
CA ILE A 188 -10.95 -0.08 0.92
C ILE A 188 -11.18 0.07 2.43
N GLN A 189 -12.32 0.62 2.84
CA GLN A 189 -12.69 0.79 4.23
C GLN A 189 -12.69 -0.56 4.97
N HIS A 190 -13.41 -1.55 4.47
CA HIS A 190 -13.50 -2.86 5.10
C HIS A 190 -12.13 -3.55 5.20
N ILE A 191 -11.27 -3.41 4.17
CA ILE A 191 -9.94 -3.99 4.18
C ILE A 191 -9.05 -3.33 5.24
N TYR A 192 -9.04 -2.00 5.33
CA TYR A 192 -8.25 -1.31 6.36
C TYR A 192 -8.77 -1.54 7.78
N ASP A 193 -10.08 -1.69 7.97
CA ASP A 193 -10.68 -1.99 9.28
C ASP A 193 -10.25 -3.37 9.83
N ILE A 194 -9.68 -4.25 9.00
CA ILE A 194 -9.05 -5.50 9.48
C ILE A 194 -7.90 -5.20 10.46
N VAL A 195 -7.14 -4.13 10.22
CA VAL A 195 -5.91 -3.80 10.96
C VAL A 195 -6.00 -2.52 11.79
N ILE A 196 -6.96 -1.65 11.52
CA ILE A 196 -7.19 -0.39 12.26
C ILE A 196 -8.25 -0.61 13.33
N GLU A 197 -7.83 -0.84 14.58
CA GLU A 197 -8.74 -1.20 15.68
C GLU A 197 -9.71 -0.09 16.06
N VAL A 198 -9.31 1.18 15.88
CA VAL A 198 -10.15 2.37 16.13
C VAL A 198 -11.05 2.74 14.95
N GLY A 199 -11.01 1.93 13.88
CA GLY A 199 -11.75 2.11 12.65
C GLY A 199 -11.18 3.19 11.74
N THR A 200 -11.63 3.20 10.49
CA THR A 200 -11.26 4.18 9.48
C THR A 200 -12.27 5.33 9.41
N TYR A 201 -11.89 6.40 8.72
CA TYR A 201 -12.76 7.54 8.40
C TYR A 201 -12.89 7.64 6.88
N PRO A 202 -14.02 7.17 6.30
CA PRO A 202 -14.23 7.24 4.86
C PRO A 202 -14.51 8.68 4.42
N VAL A 203 -13.91 9.10 3.31
CA VAL A 203 -14.17 10.39 2.66
C VAL A 203 -14.48 10.18 1.18
N SER A 204 -15.42 10.94 0.67
CA SER A 204 -15.91 10.82 -0.71
C SER A 204 -14.97 11.41 -1.76
N ASP A 205 -14.03 12.28 -1.34
CA ASP A 205 -13.12 12.97 -2.26
C ASP A 205 -11.66 12.74 -1.87
N ARG A 206 -10.90 12.08 -2.76
CA ARG A 206 -9.46 11.85 -2.59
C ARG A 206 -8.64 13.13 -2.55
N LYS A 207 -9.13 14.22 -3.16
CA LYS A 207 -8.46 15.53 -3.18
C LYS A 207 -8.56 16.28 -1.87
N SER A 208 -9.56 15.94 -1.05
CA SER A 208 -9.82 16.57 0.25
C SER A 208 -9.02 15.94 1.40
N VAL A 209 -8.18 14.95 1.13
CA VAL A 209 -7.46 14.13 2.10
C VAL A 209 -6.00 14.59 2.25
N VAL A 210 -5.76 15.88 2.28
CA VAL A 210 -4.38 16.43 2.42
C VAL A 210 -4.18 17.11 3.76
#